data_670c5472a9ca38cd79d01191e7416756
#
_entry.id   670c5472a9ca38cd79d01191e7416756
#
_cell.length_a   1.000
_cell.length_b   1.000
_cell.length_c   1.000
_cell.angle_alpha   90.00
_cell.angle_beta   90.00
_cell.angle_gamma   90.00
#
_symmetry.space_group_name_H-M   'P 1'
#
loop_
_entity.id
_entity.type
_entity.pdbx_description
1 polymer ?
#
loop_
_entity_poly.entity_id
_entity_poly.type
_entity_poly.pdbx_seq_one_letter_code
_entity_poly.pdbx_strand_id
1 'polypeptide(L)'
;MITLYEAAASKGHYQAINNLYLLYTNGHGASGTLYAPQPSRARKWLHYGLDKNWAMANYWLFDALYEGNAGYRHNPKLGLAYLQKAVDLGVPLAQYELARIYDKRFKDYNTRERLLDCAARQGFSAAMNELSRVKRIRYGNLKESLQLMHNALRYGGEGGGEAALKLTMVYAKNKALMDKFIATPADPVREAAYAELEKALMGTGTKSGNPFYTFPRLDEVLPLPPAKTRWKGIYSAMSKEDAAFYQNPPDTAALAADILKRGIVKKEEVYWTPRKD
;
A
#
# COMPACT_ATOMS: atom_id res chain seq x y z
N MET A 1 11.60 -13.01 -10.52
CA MET A 1 10.94 -11.74 -10.14
C MET A 1 11.87 -10.54 -10.26
N ILE A 2 13.04 -10.49 -9.57
CA ILE A 2 13.99 -9.36 -9.66
C ILE A 2 14.37 -9.06 -11.11
N THR A 3 14.69 -10.08 -11.92
CA THR A 3 15.02 -9.94 -13.35
C THR A 3 13.93 -9.18 -14.13
N LEU A 4 12.65 -9.44 -13.82
CA LEU A 4 11.53 -8.74 -14.45
C LEU A 4 11.48 -7.28 -14.03
N TYR A 5 11.69 -7.00 -12.75
CA TYR A 5 11.76 -5.62 -12.26
C TYR A 5 12.95 -4.87 -12.87
N GLU A 6 14.14 -5.49 -12.96
CA GLU A 6 15.31 -4.85 -13.55
C GLU A 6 15.13 -4.59 -15.05
N ALA A 7 14.50 -5.53 -15.78
CA ALA A 7 14.15 -5.32 -17.17
C ALA A 7 13.18 -4.15 -17.37
N ALA A 8 12.12 -4.07 -16.55
CA ALA A 8 11.18 -2.96 -16.60
C ALA A 8 11.80 -1.64 -16.15
N ALA A 9 12.62 -1.67 -15.09
CA ALA A 9 13.32 -0.50 -14.58
C ALA A 9 14.32 0.08 -15.57
N SER A 10 15.05 -0.78 -16.32
CA SER A 10 15.96 -0.34 -17.38
C SER A 10 15.26 0.41 -18.52
N LYS A 11 13.95 0.20 -18.67
CA LYS A 11 13.06 0.95 -19.58
C LYS A 11 12.42 2.17 -18.93
N GLY A 12 12.80 2.51 -17.70
CA GLY A 12 12.27 3.65 -16.97
C GLY A 12 10.89 3.42 -16.33
N HIS A 13 10.46 2.16 -16.15
CA HIS A 13 9.16 1.86 -15.56
C HIS A 13 9.16 2.21 -14.06
N TYR A 14 8.42 3.26 -13.70
CA TYR A 14 8.40 3.84 -12.36
C TYR A 14 8.14 2.81 -11.24
N GLN A 15 7.08 1.99 -11.38
CA GLN A 15 6.71 1.01 -10.34
C GLN A 15 7.79 -0.05 -10.13
N ALA A 16 8.47 -0.47 -11.21
CA ALA A 16 9.56 -1.42 -11.11
C ALA A 16 10.75 -0.81 -10.35
N ILE A 17 11.07 0.45 -10.60
CA ILE A 17 12.14 1.18 -9.90
C ILE A 17 11.80 1.37 -8.42
N ASN A 18 10.55 1.74 -8.11
CA ASN A 18 10.08 1.84 -6.73
C ASN A 18 10.23 0.50 -5.99
N ASN A 19 9.80 -0.59 -6.61
CA ASN A 19 9.89 -1.92 -6.00
C ASN A 19 11.35 -2.36 -5.81
N LEU A 20 12.24 -2.06 -6.75
CA LEU A 20 13.67 -2.33 -6.62
C LEU A 20 14.32 -1.47 -5.52
N TYR A 21 13.98 -0.19 -5.43
CA TYR A 21 14.46 0.66 -4.34
C TYR A 21 14.09 0.07 -2.98
N LEU A 22 12.82 -0.25 -2.78
CA LEU A 22 12.33 -0.84 -1.53
C LEU A 22 12.97 -2.20 -1.23
N LEU A 23 13.10 -3.06 -2.23
CA LEU A 23 13.75 -4.36 -2.11
C LEU A 23 15.20 -4.21 -1.66
N TYR A 24 15.97 -3.33 -2.31
CA TYR A 24 17.38 -3.15 -2.00
C TYR A 24 17.64 -2.37 -0.71
N THR A 25 16.65 -1.60 -0.23
CA THR A 25 16.72 -0.90 1.06
C THR A 25 16.38 -1.83 2.21
N ASN A 26 15.25 -2.53 2.13
CA ASN A 26 14.67 -3.26 3.26
C ASN A 26 14.94 -4.78 3.21
N GLY A 27 15.34 -5.30 2.07
CA GLY A 27 15.56 -6.73 1.89
C GLY A 27 14.29 -7.57 1.82
N HIS A 28 13.11 -6.97 1.66
CA HIS A 28 11.84 -7.67 1.55
C HIS A 28 11.30 -7.60 0.13
N GLY A 29 11.13 -8.76 -0.51
CA GLY A 29 10.43 -8.87 -1.78
C GLY A 29 8.91 -8.94 -1.59
N ALA A 30 8.17 -8.60 -2.63
CA ALA A 30 6.69 -8.67 -2.64
C ALA A 30 6.12 -10.06 -2.34
N SER A 31 6.93 -11.12 -2.47
CA SER A 31 6.55 -12.51 -2.16
C SER A 31 6.87 -12.94 -0.71
N GLY A 32 7.28 -12.00 0.16
CA GLY A 32 7.77 -12.33 1.50
C GLY A 32 9.18 -12.95 1.52
N THR A 33 9.84 -13.10 0.35
CA THR A 33 11.21 -13.59 0.28
C THR A 33 12.17 -12.56 0.84
N LEU A 34 13.02 -12.97 1.79
CA LEU A 34 14.04 -12.12 2.38
C LEU A 34 15.30 -12.09 1.49
N TYR A 35 15.80 -10.90 1.26
CA TYR A 35 17.07 -10.64 0.55
C TYR A 35 17.99 -9.84 1.46
N ALA A 36 19.29 -9.95 1.27
CA ALA A 36 20.21 -9.04 1.94
C ALA A 36 20.04 -7.63 1.37
N PRO A 37 19.88 -6.58 2.21
CA PRO A 37 19.87 -5.20 1.75
C PRO A 37 21.12 -4.87 0.91
N GLN A 38 20.95 -4.10 -0.14
CA GLN A 38 22.03 -3.69 -1.06
C GLN A 38 22.08 -2.17 -1.18
N PRO A 39 22.67 -1.45 -0.21
CA PRO A 39 22.61 0.01 -0.12
C PRO A 39 23.07 0.76 -1.37
N SER A 40 24.12 0.27 -2.03
CA SER A 40 24.64 0.89 -3.26
C SER A 40 23.63 0.84 -4.41
N ARG A 41 22.85 -0.25 -4.50
CA ARG A 41 21.81 -0.41 -5.53
C ARG A 41 20.56 0.39 -5.18
N ALA A 42 20.16 0.41 -3.91
CA ALA A 42 19.08 1.28 -3.43
C ALA A 42 19.41 2.74 -3.79
N ARG A 43 20.64 3.19 -3.47
CA ARG A 43 21.10 4.55 -3.81
C ARG A 43 21.08 4.84 -5.31
N LYS A 44 21.48 3.88 -6.16
CA LYS A 44 21.41 4.03 -7.62
C LYS A 44 19.99 4.40 -8.08
N TRP A 45 18.98 3.67 -7.62
CA TRP A 45 17.59 3.92 -8.01
C TRP A 45 17.02 5.20 -7.39
N LEU A 46 17.43 5.54 -6.17
CA LEU A 46 17.07 6.81 -5.54
C LEU A 46 17.61 7.99 -6.36
N HIS A 47 18.90 7.98 -6.72
CA HIS A 47 19.50 9.03 -7.55
C HIS A 47 18.85 9.11 -8.93
N TYR A 48 18.57 7.98 -9.56
CA TYR A 48 17.83 7.97 -10.82
C TYR A 48 16.48 8.70 -10.69
N GLY A 49 15.73 8.47 -9.61
CA GLY A 49 14.47 9.16 -9.36
C GLY A 49 14.66 10.67 -9.13
N LEU A 50 15.69 11.07 -8.38
CA LEU A 50 16.03 12.48 -8.17
C LEU A 50 16.43 13.19 -9.48
N ASP A 51 17.25 12.56 -10.31
CA ASP A 51 17.68 13.09 -11.62
C ASP A 51 16.49 13.24 -12.59
N LYS A 52 15.47 12.40 -12.45
CA LYS A 52 14.21 12.50 -13.20
C LYS A 52 13.18 13.43 -12.55
N ASN A 53 13.54 14.12 -11.47
CA ASN A 53 12.66 14.99 -10.69
C ASN A 53 11.37 14.31 -10.22
N TRP A 54 11.43 13.03 -9.88
CA TRP A 54 10.27 12.32 -9.35
C TRP A 54 9.95 12.77 -7.93
N ALA A 55 8.71 13.15 -7.70
CA ALA A 55 8.25 13.60 -6.39
C ALA A 55 8.52 12.55 -5.29
N MET A 56 8.26 11.27 -5.58
CA MET A 56 8.49 10.14 -4.65
C MET A 56 9.98 9.97 -4.28
N ALA A 57 10.93 10.33 -5.14
CA ALA A 57 12.35 10.24 -4.83
C ALA A 57 12.76 11.17 -3.66
N ASN A 58 12.05 12.28 -3.45
CA ASN A 58 12.26 13.13 -2.28
C ASN A 58 11.78 12.41 -1.00
N TYR A 59 10.69 11.63 -1.08
CA TYR A 59 10.26 10.79 0.04
C TYR A 59 11.27 9.67 0.32
N TRP A 60 11.79 9.01 -0.71
CA TRP A 60 12.85 7.99 -0.51
C TRP A 60 14.10 8.59 0.14
N LEU A 61 14.49 9.82 -0.23
CA LEU A 61 15.63 10.49 0.38
C LEU A 61 15.35 10.92 1.82
N PHE A 62 14.11 11.34 2.12
CA PHE A 62 13.68 11.53 3.51
C PHE A 62 13.88 10.25 4.32
N ASP A 63 13.31 9.12 3.87
CA ASP A 63 13.40 7.84 4.56
C ASP A 63 14.87 7.42 4.75
N ALA A 64 15.67 7.50 3.69
CA ALA A 64 17.09 7.16 3.72
C ALA A 64 17.90 7.98 4.73
N LEU A 65 17.64 9.27 4.83
CA LEU A 65 18.31 10.18 5.77
C LEU A 65 17.74 10.05 7.19
N TYR A 66 16.43 9.85 7.32
CA TYR A 66 15.76 9.78 8.61
C TYR A 66 16.08 8.48 9.34
N GLU A 67 16.13 7.37 8.64
CA GLU A 67 16.45 6.04 9.19
C GLU A 67 17.95 5.70 9.10
N GLY A 68 18.73 6.41 8.28
CA GLY A 68 20.15 6.10 8.08
C GLY A 68 20.36 4.84 7.23
N ASN A 69 19.48 4.58 6.27
CA ASN A 69 19.53 3.42 5.38
C ASN A 69 19.99 3.78 3.96
N ALA A 70 19.91 2.84 3.02
CA ALA A 70 20.36 3.00 1.62
C ALA A 70 21.77 3.60 1.47
N GLY A 71 22.62 3.42 2.50
CA GLY A 71 24.01 3.93 2.55
C GLY A 71 24.13 5.42 2.88
N TYR A 72 23.08 6.06 3.38
CA TYR A 72 23.14 7.40 3.96
C TYR A 72 23.37 7.34 5.46
N ARG A 73 24.03 8.37 5.99
CA ARG A 73 24.13 8.58 7.44
C ARG A 73 22.84 9.18 7.96
N HIS A 74 22.46 8.77 9.17
CA HIS A 74 21.31 9.33 9.88
C HIS A 74 21.42 10.86 9.99
N ASN A 75 20.47 11.57 9.42
CA ASN A 75 20.35 13.03 9.43
C ASN A 75 18.87 13.43 9.39
N PRO A 76 18.15 13.32 10.51
CA PRO A 76 16.70 13.54 10.55
C PRO A 76 16.31 14.97 10.23
N LYS A 77 17.16 15.97 10.54
CA LYS A 77 16.88 17.37 10.19
C LYS A 77 16.81 17.57 8.69
N LEU A 78 17.80 17.05 7.97
CA LEU A 78 17.82 17.11 6.51
C LEU A 78 16.71 16.23 5.91
N GLY A 79 16.47 15.04 6.48
CA GLY A 79 15.37 14.17 6.12
C GLY A 79 14.03 14.88 6.15
N LEU A 80 13.70 15.57 7.26
CA LEU A 80 12.44 16.31 7.38
C LEU A 80 12.29 17.43 6.33
N ALA A 81 13.38 18.06 5.88
CA ALA A 81 13.31 19.03 4.78
C ALA A 81 12.91 18.35 3.45
N TYR A 82 13.40 17.13 3.18
CA TYR A 82 12.98 16.35 2.01
C TYR A 82 11.56 15.80 2.14
N LEU A 83 11.11 15.47 3.37
CA LEU A 83 9.71 15.11 3.61
C LEU A 83 8.79 16.27 3.25
N GLN A 84 9.10 17.50 3.73
CA GLN A 84 8.34 18.69 3.37
C GLN A 84 8.31 18.90 1.86
N LYS A 85 9.45 18.78 1.19
CA LYS A 85 9.51 18.91 -0.28
C LYS A 85 8.64 17.85 -0.99
N ALA A 86 8.61 16.62 -0.50
CA ALA A 86 7.74 15.57 -1.05
C ALA A 86 6.25 15.88 -0.83
N VAL A 87 5.90 16.46 0.34
CA VAL A 87 4.53 16.93 0.64
C VAL A 87 4.12 18.04 -0.31
N ASP A 88 4.99 19.03 -0.53
CA ASP A 88 4.73 20.17 -1.45
C ASP A 88 4.56 19.70 -2.90
N LEU A 89 5.24 18.64 -3.28
CA LEU A 89 5.09 17.95 -4.57
C LEU A 89 3.87 17.00 -4.62
N GLY A 90 3.06 16.96 -3.58
CA GLY A 90 1.80 16.21 -3.55
C GLY A 90 1.92 14.70 -3.32
N VAL A 91 3.04 14.19 -2.81
CA VAL A 91 3.21 12.74 -2.54
C VAL A 91 2.29 12.29 -1.40
N PRO A 92 1.29 11.41 -1.64
CA PRO A 92 0.32 11.02 -0.61
C PRO A 92 0.95 10.34 0.60
N LEU A 93 1.96 9.50 0.38
CA LEU A 93 2.70 8.84 1.44
C LEU A 93 3.45 9.85 2.33
N ALA A 94 4.04 10.89 1.72
CA ALA A 94 4.71 11.97 2.47
C ALA A 94 3.72 12.79 3.29
N GLN A 95 2.55 13.09 2.74
CA GLN A 95 1.47 13.77 3.46
C GLN A 95 0.99 12.95 4.65
N TYR A 96 0.83 11.64 4.49
CA TYR A 96 0.48 10.72 5.56
C TYR A 96 1.56 10.66 6.66
N GLU A 97 2.84 10.55 6.30
CA GLU A 97 3.94 10.54 7.29
C GLU A 97 4.05 11.87 8.03
N LEU A 98 3.91 13.00 7.34
CA LEU A 98 3.91 14.30 7.99
C LEU A 98 2.70 14.44 8.93
N ALA A 99 1.52 13.92 8.56
CA ALA A 99 0.35 13.90 9.43
C ALA A 99 0.62 13.13 10.74
N ARG A 100 1.33 12.00 10.66
CA ARG A 100 1.75 11.22 11.84
C ARG A 100 2.72 12.00 12.74
N ILE A 101 3.61 12.79 12.15
CA ILE A 101 4.53 13.65 12.91
C ILE A 101 3.74 14.74 13.64
N TYR A 102 2.79 15.40 12.99
CA TYR A 102 1.92 16.40 13.63
C TYR A 102 1.09 15.80 14.77
N ASP A 103 0.56 14.60 14.59
CA ASP A 103 -0.15 13.87 15.65
C ASP A 103 0.75 13.58 16.86
N LYS A 104 1.91 12.95 16.63
CA LYS A 104 2.75 12.42 17.69
C LYS A 104 3.55 13.50 18.43
N ARG A 105 4.15 14.45 17.69
CA ARG A 105 5.10 15.42 18.26
C ARG A 105 4.46 16.75 18.63
N PHE A 106 3.54 17.24 17.81
CA PHE A 106 2.97 18.58 17.98
C PHE A 106 1.56 18.58 18.56
N LYS A 107 0.86 17.42 18.56
CA LYS A 107 -0.55 17.30 18.95
C LYS A 107 -1.46 18.25 18.15
N ASP A 108 -1.03 18.65 16.95
CA ASP A 108 -1.81 19.48 16.02
C ASP A 108 -2.73 18.59 15.18
N TYR A 109 -3.89 18.31 15.75
CA TYR A 109 -4.89 17.45 15.12
C TYR A 109 -5.54 18.09 13.89
N ASN A 110 -5.54 19.42 13.78
CA ASN A 110 -6.13 20.10 12.63
C ASN A 110 -5.24 19.97 11.38
N THR A 111 -3.93 20.24 11.54
CA THR A 111 -2.97 20.03 10.44
C THR A 111 -2.88 18.55 10.06
N ARG A 112 -2.87 17.64 11.05
CA ARG A 112 -2.95 16.20 10.80
C ARG A 112 -4.15 15.84 9.92
N GLU A 113 -5.36 16.29 10.28
CA GLU A 113 -6.58 15.97 9.54
C GLU A 113 -6.54 16.48 8.10
N ARG A 114 -6.05 17.72 7.89
CA ARG A 114 -5.88 18.29 6.55
C ARG A 114 -4.91 17.47 5.68
N LEU A 115 -3.79 17.05 6.23
CA LEU A 115 -2.81 16.21 5.53
C LEU A 115 -3.38 14.83 5.20
N LEU A 116 -4.12 14.21 6.13
CA LEU A 116 -4.81 12.95 5.88
C LEU A 116 -5.88 13.09 4.79
N ASP A 117 -6.65 14.20 4.77
CA ASP A 117 -7.64 14.46 3.73
C ASP A 117 -6.99 14.63 2.35
N CYS A 118 -5.87 15.35 2.26
CA CYS A 118 -5.11 15.49 1.02
C CYS A 118 -4.62 14.13 0.49
N ALA A 119 -4.05 13.29 1.34
CA ALA A 119 -3.57 11.96 0.95
C ALA A 119 -4.75 11.02 0.58
N ALA A 120 -5.84 11.06 1.35
CA ALA A 120 -7.03 10.24 1.12
C ALA A 120 -7.69 10.55 -0.23
N ARG A 121 -7.81 11.83 -0.61
CA ARG A 121 -8.35 12.24 -1.93
C ARG A 121 -7.53 11.72 -3.10
N GLN A 122 -6.26 11.46 -2.90
CA GLN A 122 -5.37 10.86 -3.89
C GLN A 122 -5.39 9.32 -3.91
N GLY A 123 -6.30 8.69 -3.15
CA GLY A 123 -6.44 7.23 -3.11
C GLY A 123 -5.52 6.52 -2.12
N PHE A 124 -4.86 7.24 -1.21
CA PHE A 124 -3.98 6.59 -0.23
C PHE A 124 -4.79 5.92 0.87
N SER A 125 -4.91 4.60 0.80
CA SER A 125 -5.79 3.79 1.65
C SER A 125 -5.50 3.91 3.15
N ALA A 126 -4.23 4.01 3.55
CA ALA A 126 -3.85 4.19 4.95
C ALA A 126 -4.35 5.53 5.51
N ALA A 127 -4.28 6.61 4.72
CA ALA A 127 -4.83 7.91 5.12
C ALA A 127 -6.36 7.89 5.23
N MET A 128 -7.05 7.22 4.30
CA MET A 128 -8.51 7.03 4.37
C MET A 128 -8.91 6.29 5.65
N ASN A 129 -8.19 5.23 5.99
CA ASN A 129 -8.45 4.44 7.19
C ASN A 129 -8.21 5.23 8.48
N GLU A 130 -7.13 6.03 8.54
CA GLU A 130 -6.89 6.94 9.67
C GLU A 130 -7.95 8.06 9.75
N LEU A 131 -8.31 8.64 8.62
CA LEU A 131 -9.36 9.68 8.56
C LEU A 131 -10.72 9.12 8.99
N SER A 132 -11.03 7.86 8.64
CA SER A 132 -12.25 7.19 9.09
C SER A 132 -12.33 7.11 10.62
N ARG A 133 -11.19 6.84 11.27
CA ARG A 133 -11.09 6.86 12.73
C ARG A 133 -11.34 8.25 13.31
N VAL A 134 -10.81 9.30 12.68
CA VAL A 134 -11.07 10.70 13.08
C VAL A 134 -12.55 11.04 12.97
N LYS A 135 -13.18 10.71 11.83
CA LYS A 135 -14.61 10.98 11.60
C LYS A 135 -15.50 10.26 12.63
N ARG A 136 -15.16 9.02 12.96
CA ARG A 136 -15.91 8.25 13.98
C ARG A 136 -15.71 8.77 15.40
N ILE A 137 -14.46 9.00 15.81
CA ILE A 137 -14.15 9.27 17.22
C ILE A 137 -14.36 10.74 17.56
N ARG A 138 -13.87 11.66 16.72
CA ARG A 138 -13.90 13.11 17.00
C ARG A 138 -15.24 13.73 16.65
N TYR A 139 -15.86 13.29 15.55
CA TYR A 139 -17.07 13.92 15.02
C TYR A 139 -18.34 13.06 15.15
N GLY A 140 -18.23 11.80 15.55
CA GLY A 140 -19.37 10.87 15.61
C GLY A 140 -20.00 10.57 14.24
N ASN A 141 -19.31 10.94 13.14
CA ASN A 141 -19.82 10.77 11.78
C ASN A 141 -19.56 9.35 11.28
N LEU A 142 -20.45 8.43 11.67
CA LEU A 142 -20.33 7.00 11.34
C LEU A 142 -20.51 6.74 9.84
N LYS A 143 -21.38 7.49 9.16
CA LYS A 143 -21.62 7.35 7.72
C LYS A 143 -20.35 7.65 6.92
N GLU A 144 -19.73 8.78 7.18
CA GLU A 144 -18.48 9.17 6.51
C GLU A 144 -17.34 8.21 6.87
N SER A 145 -17.27 7.75 8.13
CA SER A 145 -16.30 6.74 8.55
C SER A 145 -16.45 5.44 7.77
N LEU A 146 -17.67 4.91 7.59
CA LEU A 146 -17.92 3.73 6.77
C LEU A 146 -17.52 3.94 5.31
N GLN A 147 -17.86 5.08 4.73
CA GLN A 147 -17.52 5.40 3.35
C GLN A 147 -15.99 5.46 3.15
N LEU A 148 -15.26 6.05 4.09
CA LEU A 148 -13.80 6.12 4.04
C LEU A 148 -13.15 4.74 4.14
N MET A 149 -13.63 3.86 5.03
CA MET A 149 -13.14 2.49 5.12
C MET A 149 -13.43 1.71 3.82
N HIS A 150 -14.63 1.86 3.28
CA HIS A 150 -15.02 1.23 2.02
C HIS A 150 -14.16 1.73 0.84
N ASN A 151 -13.90 3.02 0.78
CA ASN A 151 -13.00 3.61 -0.22
C ASN A 151 -11.55 3.12 -0.03
N ALA A 152 -11.04 3.06 1.21
CA ALA A 152 -9.71 2.53 1.49
C ALA A 152 -9.54 1.10 0.94
N LEU A 153 -10.56 0.28 1.12
CA LEU A 153 -10.59 -1.09 0.61
C LEU A 153 -10.54 -1.15 -0.92
N ARG A 154 -11.21 -0.23 -1.64
CA ARG A 154 -11.16 -0.15 -3.11
C ARG A 154 -9.74 0.03 -3.65
N TYR A 155 -8.92 0.81 -2.96
CA TYR A 155 -7.53 1.06 -3.36
C TYR A 155 -6.54 -0.01 -2.87
N GLY A 156 -6.98 -0.93 -1.99
CA GLY A 156 -6.14 -2.02 -1.52
C GLY A 156 -5.01 -1.59 -0.58
N GLY A 157 -3.89 -2.30 -0.63
CA GLY A 157 -2.76 -2.08 0.26
C GLY A 157 -3.04 -2.43 1.73
N GLU A 158 -2.09 -2.11 2.61
CA GLU A 158 -2.24 -2.35 4.05
C GLU A 158 -3.45 -1.61 4.64
N GLY A 159 -3.65 -0.36 4.24
CA GLY A 159 -4.80 0.43 4.69
C GLY A 159 -6.14 -0.15 4.24
N GLY A 160 -6.18 -0.76 3.04
CA GLY A 160 -7.35 -1.49 2.55
C GLY A 160 -7.62 -2.76 3.35
N GLY A 161 -6.58 -3.54 3.65
CA GLY A 161 -6.69 -4.75 4.47
C GLY A 161 -7.19 -4.45 5.89
N GLU A 162 -6.63 -3.41 6.53
CA GLU A 162 -7.08 -2.95 7.84
C GLU A 162 -8.53 -2.43 7.81
N ALA A 163 -8.93 -1.74 6.73
CA ALA A 163 -10.30 -1.31 6.54
C ALA A 163 -11.27 -2.50 6.38
N ALA A 164 -10.86 -3.53 5.62
CA ALA A 164 -11.63 -4.77 5.47
C ALA A 164 -11.88 -5.46 6.80
N LEU A 165 -10.85 -5.61 7.64
CA LEU A 165 -10.95 -6.15 9.00
C LEU A 165 -11.98 -5.36 9.83
N LYS A 166 -11.89 -4.03 9.82
CA LYS A 166 -12.83 -3.17 10.56
C LYS A 166 -14.24 -3.29 10.04
N LEU A 167 -14.45 -3.36 8.72
CA LEU A 167 -15.76 -3.54 8.11
C LEU A 167 -16.37 -4.92 8.44
N THR A 168 -15.55 -5.98 8.49
CA THR A 168 -15.97 -7.30 9.00
C THR A 168 -16.55 -7.17 10.41
N MET A 169 -15.83 -6.50 11.31
CA MET A 169 -16.30 -6.28 12.70
C MET A 169 -17.56 -5.41 12.78
N VAL A 170 -17.72 -4.41 11.91
CA VAL A 170 -18.91 -3.55 11.86
C VAL A 170 -20.17 -4.35 11.55
N TYR A 171 -20.10 -5.31 10.64
CA TYR A 171 -21.25 -6.11 10.21
C TYR A 171 -21.41 -7.43 10.97
N ALA A 172 -20.47 -7.78 11.85
CA ALA A 172 -20.56 -8.95 12.71
C ALA A 172 -21.71 -8.84 13.72
N LYS A 173 -22.17 -10.00 14.20
CA LYS A 173 -23.18 -10.10 15.24
C LYS A 173 -22.67 -9.58 16.60
N ASN A 174 -21.40 -9.89 16.93
CA ASN A 174 -20.72 -9.41 18.13
C ASN A 174 -19.79 -8.24 17.77
N LYS A 175 -20.10 -7.05 18.28
CA LYS A 175 -19.40 -5.80 17.98
C LYS A 175 -18.56 -5.27 19.15
N ALA A 176 -18.08 -6.13 20.02
CA ALA A 176 -17.36 -5.72 21.24
C ALA A 176 -16.20 -4.73 20.98
N LEU A 177 -15.53 -4.85 19.81
CA LEU A 177 -14.43 -3.97 19.43
C LEU A 177 -14.87 -2.73 18.61
N MET A 178 -16.15 -2.65 18.25
CA MET A 178 -16.71 -1.61 17.39
C MET A 178 -17.97 -0.97 18.02
N ASP A 179 -17.87 -0.62 19.29
CA ASP A 179 -18.95 -0.08 20.12
C ASP A 179 -19.73 1.08 19.49
N LYS A 180 -19.01 1.96 18.78
CA LYS A 180 -19.63 3.10 18.07
C LYS A 180 -20.55 2.67 16.93
N PHE A 181 -20.40 1.44 16.42
CA PHE A 181 -21.24 0.88 15.36
C PHE A 181 -22.30 -0.11 15.87
N ILE A 182 -22.58 -0.15 17.19
CA ILE A 182 -23.57 -1.08 17.77
C ILE A 182 -24.92 -0.96 17.08
N ALA A 183 -25.34 0.26 16.71
CA ALA A 183 -26.61 0.51 16.02
C ALA A 183 -26.62 0.06 14.54
N THR A 184 -25.47 -0.27 13.95
CA THR A 184 -25.43 -0.81 12.58
C THR A 184 -25.97 -2.24 12.59
N PRO A 185 -26.98 -2.60 11.78
CA PRO A 185 -27.49 -3.97 11.75
C PRO A 185 -26.39 -4.97 11.37
N ALA A 186 -26.43 -6.17 11.98
CA ALA A 186 -25.59 -7.27 11.54
C ALA A 186 -25.98 -7.69 10.11
N ASP A 187 -24.97 -7.96 9.29
CA ASP A 187 -25.15 -8.39 7.90
C ASP A 187 -24.14 -9.51 7.58
N PRO A 188 -24.55 -10.79 7.74
CA PRO A 188 -23.65 -11.91 7.54
C PRO A 188 -23.03 -12.00 6.13
N VAL A 189 -23.73 -11.49 5.11
CA VAL A 189 -23.23 -11.50 3.73
C VAL A 189 -22.10 -10.49 3.59
N ARG A 190 -22.25 -9.29 4.13
CA ARG A 190 -21.18 -8.28 4.13
C ARG A 190 -20.01 -8.69 5.03
N GLU A 191 -20.31 -9.24 6.21
CA GLU A 191 -19.27 -9.78 7.11
C GLU A 191 -18.37 -10.78 6.40
N ALA A 192 -18.98 -11.80 5.75
CA ALA A 192 -18.23 -12.81 5.00
C ALA A 192 -17.44 -12.25 3.82
N ALA A 193 -18.04 -11.32 3.06
CA ALA A 193 -17.38 -10.67 1.92
C ALA A 193 -16.17 -9.83 2.35
N TYR A 194 -16.29 -9.03 3.41
CA TYR A 194 -15.17 -8.23 3.93
C TYR A 194 -14.07 -9.11 4.54
N ALA A 195 -14.42 -10.22 5.19
CA ALA A 195 -13.44 -11.19 5.69
C ALA A 195 -12.66 -11.88 4.55
N GLU A 196 -13.31 -12.14 3.41
CA GLU A 196 -12.65 -12.67 2.21
C GLU A 196 -11.66 -11.66 1.62
N LEU A 197 -12.04 -10.38 1.55
CA LEU A 197 -11.19 -9.29 1.09
C LEU A 197 -9.99 -9.03 2.03
N GLU A 198 -10.21 -9.10 3.34
CA GLU A 198 -9.15 -9.03 4.34
C GLU A 198 -8.10 -10.13 4.10
N LYS A 199 -8.54 -11.39 3.99
CA LYS A 199 -7.66 -12.52 3.69
C LYS A 199 -6.88 -12.34 2.40
N ALA A 200 -7.54 -11.81 1.37
CA ALA A 200 -6.90 -11.56 0.08
C ALA A 200 -5.78 -10.52 0.17
N LEU A 201 -5.96 -9.46 0.95
CA LEU A 201 -5.00 -8.35 1.09
C LEU A 201 -3.91 -8.64 2.12
N MET A 202 -4.26 -9.19 3.28
CA MET A 202 -3.34 -9.37 4.42
C MET A 202 -2.80 -10.80 4.53
N GLY A 203 -3.49 -11.78 3.95
CA GLY A 203 -3.15 -13.19 4.08
C GLY A 203 -3.73 -13.84 5.32
N THR A 204 -3.36 -15.10 5.56
CA THR A 204 -3.79 -15.88 6.73
C THR A 204 -2.69 -16.84 7.16
N GLY A 205 -2.27 -16.76 8.40
CA GLY A 205 -1.28 -17.68 8.96
C GLY A 205 0.00 -17.74 8.10
N THR A 206 0.24 -18.88 7.43
CA THR A 206 1.42 -19.08 6.56
C THR A 206 1.28 -18.54 5.14
N LYS A 207 0.09 -18.09 4.74
CA LYS A 207 -0.17 -17.55 3.39
C LYS A 207 -0.15 -16.04 3.44
N SER A 208 0.81 -15.42 2.75
CA SER A 208 0.84 -13.96 2.56
C SER A 208 -0.34 -13.51 1.69
N GLY A 209 -0.95 -12.39 2.04
CA GLY A 209 -1.91 -11.71 1.19
C GLY A 209 -1.23 -11.03 0.02
N ASN A 210 -2.03 -10.47 -0.88
CA ASN A 210 -1.53 -9.67 -1.99
C ASN A 210 -1.94 -8.20 -1.81
N PRO A 211 -1.05 -7.35 -1.28
CA PRO A 211 -1.35 -5.94 -1.06
C PRO A 211 -1.53 -5.13 -2.36
N PHE A 212 -1.22 -5.72 -3.52
CA PHE A 212 -1.41 -5.07 -4.81
C PHE A 212 -2.83 -5.22 -5.37
N TYR A 213 -3.69 -6.02 -4.72
CA TYR A 213 -5.08 -6.11 -5.15
C TYR A 213 -5.79 -4.76 -4.98
N THR A 214 -6.54 -4.39 -6.01
CA THR A 214 -7.46 -3.26 -6.01
C THR A 214 -8.85 -3.71 -6.43
N PHE A 215 -9.87 -3.00 -5.96
CA PHE A 215 -11.25 -3.41 -6.14
C PHE A 215 -12.09 -2.26 -6.71
N PRO A 216 -11.82 -1.81 -7.95
CA PRO A 216 -12.50 -0.65 -8.54
C PRO A 216 -14.02 -0.84 -8.68
N ARG A 217 -14.48 -2.09 -8.76
CA ARG A 217 -15.91 -2.44 -8.90
C ARG A 217 -16.59 -2.77 -7.55
N LEU A 218 -15.93 -2.46 -6.42
CA LEU A 218 -16.46 -2.80 -5.09
C LEU A 218 -17.87 -2.23 -4.87
N ASP A 219 -18.13 -0.99 -5.25
CA ASP A 219 -19.43 -0.35 -5.10
C ASP A 219 -20.54 -1.02 -5.94
N GLU A 220 -20.19 -1.72 -7.04
CA GLU A 220 -21.14 -2.44 -7.86
C GLU A 220 -21.61 -3.76 -7.24
N VAL A 221 -20.68 -4.46 -6.54
CA VAL A 221 -20.92 -5.83 -6.05
C VAL A 221 -21.13 -5.90 -4.54
N LEU A 222 -20.54 -4.96 -3.79
CA LEU A 222 -20.62 -4.89 -2.33
C LEU A 222 -20.89 -3.46 -1.85
N PRO A 223 -21.94 -2.78 -2.32
CA PRO A 223 -22.23 -1.42 -1.91
C PRO A 223 -22.55 -1.34 -0.41
N LEU A 224 -22.36 -0.16 0.19
CA LEU A 224 -22.81 0.08 1.55
C LEU A 224 -24.33 0.03 1.68
N PRO A 225 -24.89 -0.31 2.87
CA PRO A 225 -26.33 -0.28 3.10
C PRO A 225 -26.93 1.10 2.79
N PRO A 226 -28.21 1.15 2.34
CA PRO A 226 -29.20 0.07 2.29
C PRO A 226 -29.17 -0.77 0.99
N ALA A 227 -28.27 -0.50 0.06
CA ALA A 227 -28.22 -1.23 -1.21
C ALA A 227 -27.93 -2.72 -1.01
N LYS A 228 -28.50 -3.57 -1.88
CA LYS A 228 -28.29 -5.02 -1.84
C LYS A 228 -26.94 -5.41 -2.43
N THR A 229 -26.28 -6.39 -1.82
CA THR A 229 -25.03 -6.96 -2.33
C THR A 229 -25.25 -7.85 -3.55
N ARG A 230 -24.23 -7.89 -4.42
CA ARG A 230 -24.13 -8.81 -5.56
C ARG A 230 -22.81 -9.57 -5.51
N TRP A 231 -22.28 -9.77 -4.32
CA TRP A 231 -20.98 -10.39 -4.09
C TRP A 231 -20.90 -11.80 -4.67
N LYS A 232 -19.83 -12.07 -5.44
CA LYS A 232 -19.50 -13.36 -6.05
C LYS A 232 -18.01 -13.72 -5.87
N GLY A 233 -17.42 -13.30 -4.74
CA GLY A 233 -16.00 -13.45 -4.47
C GLY A 233 -15.15 -12.28 -4.95
N ILE A 234 -13.86 -12.27 -4.56
CA ILE A 234 -12.93 -11.13 -4.72
C ILE A 234 -12.78 -10.68 -6.17
N TYR A 235 -12.76 -11.61 -7.12
CA TYR A 235 -12.58 -11.30 -8.54
C TYR A 235 -13.77 -10.51 -9.14
N SER A 236 -14.96 -10.60 -8.53
CA SER A 236 -16.12 -9.80 -8.94
C SER A 236 -15.95 -8.29 -8.69
N ALA A 237 -15.12 -7.94 -7.73
CA ALA A 237 -14.82 -6.56 -7.35
C ALA A 237 -13.61 -5.96 -8.09
N MET A 238 -12.78 -6.78 -8.73
CA MET A 238 -11.62 -6.36 -9.53
C MET A 238 -12.04 -5.83 -10.92
N SER A 239 -11.12 -5.19 -11.63
CA SER A 239 -11.26 -4.98 -13.07
C SER A 239 -11.31 -6.33 -13.79
N LYS A 240 -11.85 -6.37 -15.01
CA LYS A 240 -11.89 -7.62 -15.79
C LYS A 240 -10.48 -8.13 -16.11
N GLU A 241 -9.58 -7.21 -16.41
CA GLU A 241 -8.19 -7.45 -16.76
C GLU A 241 -7.43 -8.02 -15.55
N ASP A 242 -7.55 -7.38 -14.37
CA ASP A 242 -6.91 -7.87 -13.15
C ASP A 242 -7.46 -9.22 -12.72
N ALA A 243 -8.78 -9.40 -12.76
CA ALA A 243 -9.40 -10.69 -12.44
C ALA A 243 -8.89 -11.82 -13.34
N ALA A 244 -8.77 -11.58 -14.65
CA ALA A 244 -8.23 -12.54 -15.58
C ALA A 244 -6.75 -12.85 -15.31
N PHE A 245 -5.94 -11.81 -15.03
CA PHE A 245 -4.51 -11.94 -14.70
C PHE A 245 -4.29 -12.78 -13.44
N TYR A 246 -5.03 -12.50 -12.36
CA TYR A 246 -4.84 -13.21 -11.10
C TYR A 246 -5.45 -14.62 -11.08
N GLN A 247 -6.45 -14.88 -11.91
CA GLN A 247 -6.98 -16.25 -12.11
C GLN A 247 -6.04 -17.12 -12.94
N ASN A 248 -5.33 -16.52 -13.90
CA ASN A 248 -4.40 -17.21 -14.81
C ASN A 248 -3.06 -16.47 -14.87
N PRO A 249 -2.27 -16.46 -13.77
CA PRO A 249 -1.01 -15.73 -13.72
C PRO A 249 -0.02 -16.30 -14.75
N PRO A 250 0.79 -15.43 -15.43
CA PRO A 250 1.81 -15.89 -16.34
C PRO A 250 2.91 -16.66 -15.60
N ASP A 251 3.55 -17.60 -16.28
CA ASP A 251 4.75 -18.24 -15.76
C ASP A 251 5.90 -17.23 -15.70
N THR A 252 6.10 -16.69 -14.51
CA THR A 252 7.13 -15.65 -14.26
C THR A 252 8.55 -16.20 -14.37
N ALA A 253 8.76 -17.52 -14.17
CA ALA A 253 10.06 -18.14 -14.34
C ALA A 253 10.43 -18.28 -15.81
N ALA A 254 9.50 -18.75 -16.64
CA ALA A 254 9.67 -18.82 -18.09
C ALA A 254 9.88 -17.41 -18.69
N LEU A 255 9.11 -16.43 -18.27
CA LEU A 255 9.25 -15.03 -18.71
C LEU A 255 10.62 -14.45 -18.32
N ALA A 256 11.09 -14.69 -17.09
CA ALA A 256 12.41 -14.25 -16.66
C ALA A 256 13.55 -14.91 -17.45
N ALA A 257 13.43 -16.21 -17.75
CA ALA A 257 14.39 -16.93 -18.60
C ALA A 257 14.43 -16.36 -20.03
N ASP A 258 13.29 -16.05 -20.62
CA ASP A 258 13.22 -15.44 -21.97
C ASP A 258 13.86 -14.02 -21.99
N ILE A 259 13.62 -13.20 -20.97
CA ILE A 259 14.23 -11.87 -20.82
C ILE A 259 15.77 -11.97 -20.76
N LEU A 260 16.29 -12.92 -19.97
CA LEU A 260 17.73 -13.16 -19.90
C LEU A 260 18.30 -13.66 -21.23
N LYS A 261 17.58 -14.58 -21.91
CA LYS A 261 17.98 -15.11 -23.23
C LYS A 261 18.06 -14.01 -24.29
N ARG A 262 17.14 -13.04 -24.25
CA ARG A 262 17.12 -11.90 -25.18
C ARG A 262 18.15 -10.81 -24.83
N GLY A 263 18.89 -10.96 -23.74
CA GLY A 263 19.90 -9.98 -23.28
C GLY A 263 19.31 -8.61 -22.89
N ILE A 264 18.01 -8.56 -22.54
CA ILE A 264 17.33 -7.32 -22.07
C ILE A 264 17.92 -6.89 -20.72
N VAL A 265 18.33 -7.87 -19.89
CA VAL A 265 19.06 -7.69 -18.62
C VAL A 265 20.23 -8.67 -18.63
N LYS A 266 21.43 -8.19 -18.30
CA LYS A 266 22.60 -9.05 -18.20
C LYS A 266 22.51 -9.92 -16.95
N LYS A 267 22.96 -11.18 -17.06
CA LYS A 267 22.92 -12.13 -15.94
C LYS A 267 23.69 -11.63 -14.72
N GLU A 268 24.79 -10.92 -14.94
CA GLU A 268 25.62 -10.32 -13.88
C GLU A 268 24.94 -9.13 -13.19
N GLU A 269 23.90 -8.55 -13.79
CA GLU A 269 23.10 -7.47 -13.22
C GLU A 269 21.94 -7.99 -12.35
N VAL A 270 21.67 -9.30 -12.42
CA VAL A 270 20.66 -9.98 -11.60
C VAL A 270 21.34 -10.51 -10.34
N TYR A 271 21.48 -9.66 -9.33
CA TYR A 271 22.11 -10.05 -8.07
C TYR A 271 21.06 -10.50 -7.05
N TRP A 272 20.89 -11.77 -7.03
CA TRP A 272 20.01 -12.43 -6.12
C TRP A 272 20.82 -13.39 -5.23
N THR A 273 20.91 -13.08 -3.96
CA THR A 273 21.36 -14.02 -2.94
C THR A 273 20.28 -14.19 -1.91
N PRO A 274 19.62 -15.38 -1.82
CA PRO A 274 18.76 -15.71 -0.71
C PRO A 274 19.55 -15.59 0.59
N ARG A 275 18.96 -15.04 1.65
CA ARG A 275 19.52 -15.22 3.00
C ARG A 275 19.59 -16.72 3.27
N LYS A 276 20.75 -17.20 3.67
CA LYS A 276 20.87 -18.48 4.35
C LYS A 276 20.47 -18.18 5.80
N ASP A 277 19.35 -18.74 6.23
CA ASP A 277 18.95 -18.80 7.63
C ASP A 277 19.93 -19.68 8.40
#